data_1be1f544f37ab6af432c8bb76d12b337
#
_entry.id   1be1f544f37ab6af432c8bb76d12b337
#
_cell.length_a   1.000
_cell.length_b   1.000
_cell.length_c   1.000
_cell.angle_alpha   90.00
_cell.angle_beta   90.00
_cell.angle_gamma   90.00
#
_symmetry.space_group_name_H-M   'P 1'
#
loop_
_entity.id
_entity.type
_entity.pdbx_description
1 polymer ?
#
loop_
_entity_poly.entity_id
_entity_poly.type
_entity_poly.pdbx_seq_one_letter_code
_entity_poly.pdbx_strand_id
1 'polypeptide(L)'
;MQRETFKDFKTKALSNDEVSKENEALTPEYEIKKKLIAMRKSAGLTQERLAEIMGTKKSNISRLESFKSTNSPKISTLMEYARATGHELKVDFI
;
A
#
# COMPACT_ATOMS: atom_id res chain seq x y z
N MET A 1 -9.91 22.61 2.34
CA MET A 1 -9.95 21.95 2.34
C MET A 1 -10.29 21.44 2.13
N GLN A 2 -10.23 21.28 1.90
CA GLN A 2 -10.53 20.64 1.92
C GLN A 2 -10.50 19.82 1.76
N ARG A 3 -9.95 19.66 0.98
CA ARG A 3 -10.12 18.65 1.07
C ARG A 3 -10.65 18.27 2.19
N GLU A 4 -11.10 18.79 2.71
CA GLU A 4 -11.68 18.56 3.73
C GLU A 4 -12.64 17.67 3.79
N THR A 5 -13.19 17.51 2.82
CA THR A 5 -14.21 16.56 2.80
C THR A 5 -13.75 15.23 3.26
N PHE A 6 -12.58 14.87 2.93
CA PHE A 6 -12.03 13.61 3.35
C PHE A 6 -11.97 13.53 4.85
N LYS A 7 -11.57 14.59 5.49
CA LYS A 7 -11.52 14.61 6.91
C LYS A 7 -12.87 14.53 7.54
N ASP A 8 -13.81 15.25 6.99
CA ASP A 8 -15.15 15.22 7.52
C ASP A 8 -15.72 13.84 7.42
N PHE A 9 -15.47 13.19 6.34
CA PHE A 9 -15.93 11.85 6.16
C PHE A 9 -15.41 10.94 7.26
N LYS A 10 -14.14 11.01 7.55
CA LYS A 10 -13.57 10.17 8.56
C LYS A 10 -14.10 10.50 9.93
N THR A 11 -14.30 11.76 10.19
CA THR A 11 -14.78 12.18 11.49
C THR A 11 -16.11 11.59 11.80
N LYS A 12 -16.96 11.48 10.82
CA LYS A 12 -18.27 10.97 11.09
C LYS A 12 -18.31 9.53 11.40
N ALA A 13 -17.28 8.81 11.08
CA ALA A 13 -17.39 7.38 11.09
C ALA A 13 -16.73 6.72 12.25
N LEU A 14 -16.90 7.18 13.42
CA LEU A 14 -16.09 6.64 14.47
C LEU A 14 -16.80 6.08 15.65
N SER A 15 -17.85 5.42 15.50
CA SER A 15 -18.54 5.09 16.70
C SER A 15 -18.63 3.63 17.02
N ASN A 16 -18.15 2.74 16.20
CA ASN A 16 -18.29 1.34 16.57
C ASN A 16 -17.21 0.50 15.91
N ASP A 17 -17.21 -0.76 16.27
CA ASP A 17 -16.17 -1.66 15.82
C ASP A 17 -16.16 -1.83 14.32
N GLU A 18 -17.32 -1.85 13.75
CA GLU A 18 -17.43 -2.02 12.34
C GLU A 18 -16.81 -0.86 11.60
N VAL A 19 -17.06 0.33 12.12
CA VAL A 19 -16.48 1.52 11.56
C VAL A 19 -14.96 1.49 11.72
N SER A 20 -14.49 0.97 12.83
CA SER A 20 -13.07 0.85 13.03
C SER A 20 -12.41 -0.02 11.98
N LYS A 21 -13.07 -1.09 11.61
CA LYS A 21 -12.55 -1.93 10.56
C LYS A 21 -12.53 -1.22 9.24
N GLU A 22 -13.55 -0.46 8.97
CA GLU A 22 -13.56 0.35 7.76
C GLU A 22 -12.44 1.36 7.77
N ASN A 23 -12.15 1.93 8.92
CA ASN A 23 -11.05 2.86 9.04
C ASN A 23 -9.73 2.19 8.71
N GLU A 24 -9.53 0.98 9.18
CA GLU A 24 -8.32 0.25 8.84
C GLU A 24 -8.22 0.05 7.35
N ALA A 25 -9.32 -0.26 6.71
CA ALA A 25 -9.31 -0.46 5.26
C ALA A 25 -9.07 0.84 4.51
N LEU A 26 -9.25 1.98 5.16
CA LEU A 26 -9.06 3.28 4.53
C LEU A 26 -7.73 3.91 4.91
N THR A 27 -6.89 3.23 5.67
CA THR A 27 -5.61 3.80 6.05
C THR A 27 -4.70 3.90 4.85
N PRO A 28 -3.76 4.84 4.89
CA PRO A 28 -2.78 4.94 3.80
C PRO A 28 -2.01 3.66 3.57
N GLU A 29 -1.68 2.93 4.64
CA GLU A 29 -0.96 1.68 4.47
C GLU A 29 -1.77 0.66 3.70
N TYR A 30 -3.06 0.59 3.98
CA TYR A 30 -3.92 -0.35 3.28
C TYR A 30 -4.00 0.01 1.79
N GLU A 31 -4.17 1.29 1.50
CA GLU A 31 -4.24 1.75 0.12
C GLU A 31 -2.95 1.48 -0.63
N ILE A 32 -1.84 1.71 0.03
CA ILE A 32 -0.55 1.44 -0.59
C ILE A 32 -0.41 -0.03 -0.92
N LYS A 33 -0.77 -0.90 0.01
CA LYS A 33 -0.65 -2.34 -0.23
C LYS A 33 -1.54 -2.80 -1.38
N LYS A 34 -2.74 -2.27 -1.45
CA LYS A 34 -3.62 -2.59 -2.57
C LYS A 34 -2.98 -2.19 -3.89
N LYS A 35 -2.39 -1.01 -3.93
CA LYS A 35 -1.75 -0.53 -5.15
C LYS A 35 -0.53 -1.35 -5.52
N LEU A 36 0.25 -1.75 -4.53
CA LEU A 36 1.41 -2.58 -4.79
C LEU A 36 0.99 -3.88 -5.47
N ILE A 37 0.00 -4.54 -4.89
CA ILE A 37 -0.48 -5.79 -5.44
C ILE A 37 -1.00 -5.60 -6.86
N ALA A 38 -1.76 -4.54 -7.07
CA ALA A 38 -2.33 -4.27 -8.39
C ALA A 38 -1.24 -4.03 -9.43
N MET A 39 -0.20 -3.29 -9.05
CA MET A 39 0.90 -3.02 -9.97
C MET A 39 1.64 -4.30 -10.33
N ARG A 40 1.87 -5.15 -9.33
CA ARG A 40 2.57 -6.40 -9.60
C ARG A 40 1.75 -7.29 -10.54
N LYS A 41 0.47 -7.40 -10.26
CA LYS A 41 -0.39 -8.24 -11.10
C LYS A 41 -0.54 -7.69 -12.49
N SER A 42 -0.63 -6.39 -12.62
CA SER A 42 -0.70 -5.76 -13.94
C SER A 42 0.56 -6.01 -14.74
N ALA A 43 1.68 -6.12 -14.07
CA ALA A 43 2.94 -6.41 -14.75
C ALA A 43 3.10 -7.89 -15.05
N GLY A 44 2.17 -8.71 -14.62
CA GLY A 44 2.25 -10.16 -14.86
C GLY A 44 3.28 -10.86 -14.02
N LEU A 45 3.61 -10.31 -12.85
CA LEU A 45 4.68 -10.86 -12.04
C LEU A 45 4.12 -11.58 -10.82
N THR A 46 4.76 -12.70 -10.48
CA THR A 46 4.52 -13.35 -9.19
C THR A 46 5.34 -12.65 -8.13
N GLN A 47 5.02 -12.92 -6.87
CA GLN A 47 5.82 -12.39 -5.77
C GLN A 47 7.26 -12.86 -5.88
N GLU A 48 7.43 -14.10 -6.26
CA GLU A 48 8.77 -14.67 -6.38
C GLU A 48 9.57 -13.98 -7.47
N ARG A 49 8.95 -13.78 -8.62
CA ARG A 49 9.64 -13.14 -9.73
C ARG A 49 9.98 -11.69 -9.40
N LEU A 50 9.05 -11.01 -8.78
CA LEU A 50 9.31 -9.63 -8.38
C LEU A 50 10.46 -9.56 -7.39
N ALA A 51 10.51 -10.51 -6.46
CA ALA A 51 11.61 -10.54 -5.50
C ALA A 51 12.96 -10.71 -6.21
N GLU A 52 12.98 -11.55 -7.24
CA GLU A 52 14.20 -11.72 -8.02
C GLU A 52 14.63 -10.41 -8.68
N ILE A 53 13.67 -9.72 -9.28
CA ILE A 53 13.97 -8.47 -9.95
C ILE A 53 14.49 -7.43 -8.98
N MET A 54 13.93 -7.38 -7.78
CA MET A 54 14.33 -6.41 -6.78
C MET A 54 15.55 -6.86 -5.99
N GLY A 55 16.03 -8.08 -6.21
CA GLY A 55 17.19 -8.57 -5.46
C GLY A 55 16.89 -8.86 -4.01
N THR A 56 15.68 -9.32 -3.72
CA THR A 56 15.28 -9.59 -2.35
C THR A 56 14.60 -10.95 -2.28
N LYS A 57 14.07 -11.29 -1.11
CA LYS A 57 13.43 -12.58 -0.92
C LYS A 57 11.93 -12.47 -1.10
N LYS A 58 11.31 -13.57 -1.56
CA LYS A 58 9.87 -13.62 -1.71
C LYS A 58 9.17 -13.27 -0.39
N SER A 59 9.72 -13.69 0.74
CA SER A 59 9.08 -13.40 2.02
C SER A 59 9.01 -11.90 2.27
N ASN A 60 9.98 -11.13 1.78
CA ASN A 60 9.93 -9.68 1.92
C ASN A 60 8.81 -9.08 1.10
N ILE A 61 8.63 -9.58 -0.11
CA ILE A 61 7.54 -9.10 -0.96
C ILE A 61 6.20 -9.48 -0.34
N SER A 62 6.09 -10.69 0.14
CA SER A 62 4.86 -11.14 0.77
C SER A 62 4.51 -10.25 1.97
N ARG A 63 5.53 -9.88 2.75
CA ARG A 63 5.30 -9.02 3.90
C ARG A 63 4.87 -7.63 3.48
N LEU A 64 5.48 -7.10 2.43
CA LEU A 64 5.10 -5.78 1.93
C LEU A 64 3.63 -5.75 1.51
N GLU A 65 3.14 -6.83 0.94
CA GLU A 65 1.79 -6.89 0.42
C GLU A 65 0.77 -7.37 1.43
N SER A 66 1.20 -7.80 2.61
CA SER A 66 0.30 -8.40 3.59
C SER A 66 -0.47 -7.34 4.35
N PHE A 67 -1.79 -7.46 4.32
CA PHE A 67 -2.64 -6.53 5.08
C PHE A 67 -2.57 -6.81 6.57
N LYS A 68 -1.99 -7.92 6.97
CA LYS A 68 -1.85 -8.23 8.39
C LYS A 68 -0.56 -7.69 8.98
N SER A 69 0.36 -7.29 8.14
CA SER A 69 1.61 -6.73 8.62
C SER A 69 1.40 -5.31 9.10
N THR A 70 1.98 -4.98 10.24
CA THR A 70 1.89 -3.64 10.78
C THR A 70 3.10 -2.79 10.41
N ASN A 71 4.05 -3.36 9.71
CA ASN A 71 5.25 -2.62 9.33
C ASN A 71 4.96 -1.68 8.18
N SER A 72 5.49 -0.48 8.28
CA SER A 72 5.40 0.47 7.19
C SER A 72 6.61 0.28 6.29
N PRO A 73 6.42 0.17 4.98
CA PRO A 73 7.56 0.02 4.08
C PRO A 73 8.35 1.31 3.98
N LYS A 74 9.63 1.15 3.74
CA LYS A 74 10.48 2.31 3.50
C LYS A 74 10.18 2.91 2.14
N ILE A 75 10.37 4.21 2.03
CA ILE A 75 10.15 4.87 0.75
C ILE A 75 11.06 4.30 -0.33
N SER A 76 12.31 4.01 0.03
CA SER A 76 13.22 3.42 -0.94
C SER A 76 12.72 2.08 -1.45
N THR A 77 12.13 1.29 -0.58
CA THR A 77 11.55 0.01 -0.97
C THR A 77 10.38 0.21 -1.92
N LEU A 78 9.53 1.18 -1.61
CA LEU A 78 8.40 1.49 -2.49
C LEU A 78 8.88 1.95 -3.86
N MET A 79 9.94 2.73 -3.91
CA MET A 79 10.48 3.17 -5.18
C MET A 79 10.99 2.00 -6.01
N GLU A 80 11.68 1.07 -5.36
CA GLU A 80 12.18 -0.10 -6.06
C GLU A 80 11.04 -0.98 -6.58
N TYR A 81 10.04 -1.15 -5.74
CA TYR A 81 8.87 -1.94 -6.14
C TYR A 81 8.19 -1.30 -7.35
N ALA A 82 8.01 0.01 -7.31
CA ALA A 82 7.36 0.72 -8.40
C ALA A 82 8.14 0.53 -9.69
N ARG A 83 9.45 0.72 -9.64
CA ARG A 83 10.27 0.58 -10.84
C ARG A 83 10.23 -0.83 -11.39
N ALA A 84 10.28 -1.81 -10.51
CA ALA A 84 10.28 -3.21 -10.94
C ALA A 84 8.98 -3.59 -11.62
N THR A 85 7.91 -2.87 -11.35
CA THR A 85 6.61 -3.14 -11.95
C THR A 85 6.27 -2.15 -13.06
N GLY A 86 7.24 -1.34 -13.48
CA GLY A 86 7.01 -0.43 -14.59
C GLY A 86 6.36 0.87 -14.20
N HIS A 87 6.49 1.26 -12.95
CA HIS A 87 5.88 2.49 -12.45
C HIS A 87 6.91 3.38 -11.80
N GLU A 88 6.46 4.54 -11.39
CA GLU A 88 7.33 5.49 -10.71
C GLU A 88 6.58 6.01 -9.50
N LEU A 89 7.28 6.07 -8.37
CA LEU A 89 6.67 6.55 -7.14
C LEU A 89 6.69 8.07 -7.11
N LYS A 90 5.54 8.63 -6.77
CA LYS A 90 5.43 10.06 -6.54
C LYS A 90 4.80 10.28 -5.19
N VAL A 91 5.35 11.20 -4.41
CA VAL A 91 4.85 11.50 -3.07
C VAL A 91 4.43 12.96 -3.04
N ASP A 92 3.18 13.19 -2.66
CA ASP A 92 2.65 14.53 -2.54
C ASP A 92 2.09 14.74 -1.15
N PHE A 93 2.21 15.95 -0.67
CA PHE A 93 1.53 16.36 0.56
C PHE A 93 0.43 17.32 0.17
N ILE A 94 -0.74 17.08 0.75
CA ILE A 94 -1.93 17.85 0.40
C ILE A 94 -2.23 18.87 1.47
#